data_f835d3fac3bfca983010875346222564
#
_entry.id   f835d3fac3bfca983010875346222564
#
_cell.length_a   1.000
_cell.length_b   1.000
_cell.length_c   1.000
_cell.angle_alpha   90.00
_cell.angle_beta   90.00
_cell.angle_gamma   90.00
#
_symmetry.space_group_name_H-M   'P 1'
#
loop_
_entity.id
_entity.type
_entity.pdbx_description
1 polymer ?
#
loop_
_entity_poly.entity_id
_entity_poly.type
_entity_poly.pdbx_seq_one_letter_code
_entity_poly.pdbx_strand_id
1 'polypeptide(L)'
;MRHHSPAAKMPRHPHSINLNLKSGNDYTRTICSAIASLSLIPERSRVGANDVILNALLYRFVRHSRRNETVLPERYASSRAGNRQRSGAIEKLEAAGFLKCTTGSMDLGTGEGLQSTFRATQQLLDDVDLALIVIAEKQPELIRLSRKVDGASAPVDYKDNQQTTEWRETQKRINAHNSGFAFTLQESVLETDLYRVFNSSAGAEPFTCDAGGGRHYGPVVNTPRADRPNVLIDGEQTAVADYKCLHPSIMYSLNGLCLSDELGQPDGYSPTSNTSPLQREVNKRLMLCAANAKGIRRAVEAARGKIQRDISKGKLSRDAADVALYSSYR
;
A
#
# COMPACT_ATOMS: atom_id res chain seq x y z
N MET A 1 25.13 -5.57 48.56
CA MET A 1 23.73 -5.62 48.07
C MET A 1 23.75 -5.64 46.54
N ARG A 2 23.44 -6.78 45.94
CA ARG A 2 23.38 -6.89 44.49
C ARG A 2 22.01 -6.38 44.06
N HIS A 3 21.97 -5.25 43.36
CA HIS A 3 20.76 -4.77 42.72
C HIS A 3 20.39 -5.72 41.56
N HIS A 4 19.38 -6.56 41.81
CA HIS A 4 18.71 -7.26 40.71
C HIS A 4 17.96 -6.23 39.86
N SER A 5 18.51 -5.92 38.72
CA SER A 5 17.76 -5.23 37.69
C SER A 5 16.54 -6.09 37.27
N PRO A 6 15.31 -5.57 37.28
CA PRO A 6 14.15 -6.37 36.91
C PRO A 6 14.32 -6.84 35.47
N ALA A 7 14.31 -8.15 35.29
CA ALA A 7 14.31 -8.74 33.93
C ALA A 7 13.18 -8.11 33.14
N ALA A 8 13.56 -7.43 32.05
CA ALA A 8 12.61 -6.79 31.16
C ALA A 8 11.60 -7.85 30.69
N LYS A 9 10.31 -7.65 31.04
CA LYS A 9 9.24 -8.55 30.62
C LYS A 9 9.28 -8.65 29.11
N MET A 10 9.53 -9.86 28.58
CA MET A 10 9.46 -10.10 27.14
C MET A 10 8.10 -9.66 26.59
N PRO A 11 8.07 -9.01 25.43
CA PRO A 11 6.80 -8.67 24.80
C PRO A 11 5.98 -9.94 24.61
N ARG A 12 4.70 -9.89 24.98
CA ARG A 12 3.78 -11.06 24.95
C ARG A 12 3.54 -11.59 23.53
N HIS A 13 3.81 -10.77 22.51
CA HIS A 13 3.65 -11.14 21.10
C HIS A 13 4.90 -10.78 20.31
N PRO A 14 5.50 -11.73 19.59
CA PRO A 14 6.65 -11.44 18.74
C PRO A 14 6.23 -10.59 17.54
N HIS A 15 7.03 -9.57 17.25
CA HIS A 15 6.86 -8.75 16.06
C HIS A 15 7.31 -9.52 14.82
N SER A 16 6.63 -9.33 13.69
CA SER A 16 7.13 -9.76 12.39
C SER A 16 8.33 -8.90 11.99
N ILE A 17 9.21 -9.44 11.13
CA ILE A 17 10.35 -8.66 10.62
C ILE A 17 9.84 -7.40 9.93
N ASN A 18 10.25 -6.24 10.44
CA ASN A 18 9.95 -4.96 9.82
C ASN A 18 11.04 -4.62 8.79
N LEU A 19 10.68 -4.68 7.52
CA LEU A 19 11.56 -4.40 6.40
C LEU A 19 11.78 -2.90 6.14
N ASN A 20 11.07 -2.04 6.85
CA ASN A 20 11.16 -0.58 6.72
C ASN A 20 12.20 0.05 7.65
N LEU A 21 12.94 -0.75 8.43
CA LEU A 21 13.97 -0.21 9.31
C LEU A 21 15.25 0.12 8.55
N LYS A 22 15.93 1.16 9.00
CA LYS A 22 17.28 1.54 8.56
C LYS A 22 18.11 2.07 9.72
N SER A 23 19.43 2.06 9.58
CA SER A 23 20.32 2.75 10.52
C SER A 23 20.06 4.25 10.46
N GLY A 24 19.74 4.86 11.59
CA GLY A 24 19.43 6.28 11.70
C GLY A 24 20.68 7.16 11.86
N ASN A 25 21.82 6.57 12.22
CA ASN A 25 23.11 7.26 12.35
C ASN A 25 24.28 6.37 11.93
N ASP A 26 25.48 6.95 11.89
CA ASP A 26 26.70 6.24 11.48
C ASP A 26 27.14 5.17 12.48
N TYR A 27 26.94 5.40 13.79
CA TYR A 27 27.22 4.41 14.81
C TYR A 27 26.42 3.13 14.58
N THR A 28 25.10 3.23 14.42
CA THR A 28 24.23 2.08 14.15
C THR A 28 24.63 1.35 12.87
N ARG A 29 25.04 2.09 11.83
CA ARG A 29 25.51 1.50 10.57
C ARG A 29 26.81 0.72 10.76
N THR A 30 27.74 1.30 11.50
CA THR A 30 29.04 0.68 11.80
C THR A 30 28.87 -0.58 12.63
N ILE A 31 28.04 -0.56 13.66
CA ILE A 31 27.75 -1.72 14.50
C ILE A 31 27.11 -2.84 13.69
N CYS A 32 26.07 -2.56 12.88
CA CYS A 32 25.47 -3.59 12.01
C CYS A 32 26.50 -4.20 11.06
N SER A 33 27.40 -3.41 10.50
CA SER A 33 28.45 -3.90 9.61
C SER A 33 29.49 -4.75 10.35
N ALA A 34 29.89 -4.36 11.56
CA ALA A 34 30.81 -5.13 12.39
C ALA A 34 30.22 -6.49 12.80
N ILE A 35 29.00 -6.50 13.30
CA ILE A 35 28.30 -7.73 13.68
C ILE A 35 28.16 -8.67 12.47
N ALA A 36 27.77 -8.16 11.30
CA ALA A 36 27.68 -8.96 10.09
C ALA A 36 29.05 -9.53 9.65
N SER A 37 30.12 -8.79 9.84
CA SER A 37 31.48 -9.24 9.55
C SER A 37 31.96 -10.31 10.53
N LEU A 38 31.75 -10.12 11.83
CA LEU A 38 32.05 -11.10 12.88
C LEU A 38 31.26 -12.43 12.66
N SER A 39 30.08 -12.35 12.13
CA SER A 39 29.23 -13.52 11.80
C SER A 39 29.58 -14.15 10.44
N LEU A 40 30.68 -13.77 9.81
CA LEU A 40 31.12 -14.27 8.49
C LEU A 40 30.02 -14.21 7.41
N ILE A 41 29.22 -13.16 7.44
CA ILE A 41 28.15 -12.94 6.47
C ILE A 41 28.74 -12.35 5.19
N PRO A 42 28.55 -12.99 4.02
CA PRO A 42 29.04 -12.47 2.76
C PRO A 42 28.45 -11.10 2.43
N GLU A 43 29.22 -10.25 1.76
CA GLU A 43 28.79 -8.88 1.43
C GLU A 43 27.46 -8.82 0.69
N ARG A 44 27.24 -9.73 -0.26
CA ARG A 44 25.97 -9.87 -0.99
C ARG A 44 24.75 -10.15 -0.08
N SER A 45 24.95 -10.62 1.14
CA SER A 45 23.91 -10.94 2.12
C SER A 45 23.83 -9.93 3.27
N ARG A 46 24.69 -8.90 3.31
CA ARG A 46 24.75 -7.91 4.39
C ARG A 46 23.46 -7.10 4.54
N VAL A 47 22.77 -6.85 3.44
CA VAL A 47 21.50 -6.12 3.49
C VAL A 47 20.46 -6.91 4.31
N GLY A 48 20.37 -8.24 4.08
CA GLY A 48 19.49 -9.11 4.87
C GLY A 48 19.92 -9.25 6.32
N ALA A 49 21.24 -9.25 6.58
CA ALA A 49 21.76 -9.24 7.94
C ALA A 49 21.39 -7.95 8.68
N ASN A 50 21.51 -6.81 8.04
CA ASN A 50 21.13 -5.53 8.64
C ASN A 50 19.64 -5.49 9.00
N ASP A 51 18.75 -6.00 8.14
CA ASP A 51 17.33 -6.12 8.48
C ASP A 51 17.13 -6.95 9.75
N VAL A 52 17.81 -8.09 9.87
CA VAL A 52 17.71 -8.99 11.02
C VAL A 52 18.29 -8.34 12.29
N ILE A 53 19.46 -7.73 12.21
CA ILE A 53 20.13 -7.07 13.34
C ILE A 53 19.31 -5.90 13.85
N LEU A 54 18.83 -5.00 12.97
CA LEU A 54 18.00 -3.86 13.35
C LEU A 54 16.71 -4.29 14.03
N ASN A 55 16.05 -5.33 13.52
CA ASN A 55 14.85 -5.88 14.15
C ASN A 55 15.16 -6.50 15.52
N ALA A 56 16.28 -7.22 15.67
CA ALA A 56 16.70 -7.80 16.93
C ALA A 56 17.00 -6.72 17.99
N LEU A 57 17.67 -5.65 17.59
CA LEU A 57 17.99 -4.52 18.47
C LEU A 57 16.74 -3.75 18.90
N LEU A 58 15.79 -3.53 17.99
CA LEU A 58 14.58 -2.77 18.28
C LEU A 58 13.56 -3.56 19.10
N TYR A 59 13.24 -4.76 18.64
CA TYR A 59 12.14 -5.55 19.22
C TYR A 59 12.61 -6.61 20.20
N ARG A 60 13.90 -6.98 20.18
CA ARG A 60 14.53 -8.05 20.99
C ARG A 60 13.95 -9.44 20.80
N PHE A 61 12.73 -9.56 20.31
CA PHE A 61 12.05 -10.82 20.01
C PHE A 61 11.20 -10.67 18.75
N VAL A 62 11.55 -11.42 17.69
CA VAL A 62 10.99 -11.25 16.36
C VAL A 62 10.47 -12.58 15.80
N ARG A 63 9.29 -12.54 15.17
CA ARG A 63 8.74 -13.66 14.43
C ARG A 63 9.35 -13.70 13.03
N HIS A 64 9.76 -14.88 12.60
CA HIS A 64 10.29 -15.11 11.27
C HIS A 64 9.52 -16.21 10.57
N SER A 65 8.93 -15.91 9.42
CA SER A 65 8.25 -16.89 8.58
C SER A 65 9.15 -17.29 7.40
N ARG A 66 9.43 -18.58 7.24
CA ARG A 66 10.18 -19.10 6.10
C ARG A 66 9.35 -19.18 4.80
N ARG A 67 8.02 -19.11 4.87
CA ARG A 67 7.15 -19.49 3.74
C ARG A 67 6.40 -18.36 3.03
N ASN A 68 6.15 -17.21 3.66
CA ASN A 68 5.17 -16.24 3.14
C ASN A 68 5.67 -14.80 2.95
N GLU A 69 6.97 -14.54 2.96
CA GLU A 69 7.43 -13.21 2.60
C GLU A 69 7.46 -13.11 1.08
N THR A 70 6.50 -12.41 0.52
CA THR A 70 6.51 -12.00 -0.87
C THR A 70 7.78 -11.21 -1.12
N VAL A 71 8.57 -11.60 -2.12
CA VAL A 71 9.71 -10.80 -2.58
C VAL A 71 9.15 -9.51 -3.16
N LEU A 72 9.20 -8.46 -2.37
CA LEU A 72 8.80 -7.14 -2.83
C LEU A 72 9.88 -6.57 -3.74
N PRO A 73 9.51 -5.83 -4.78
CA PRO A 73 10.45 -5.04 -5.57
C PRO A 73 11.29 -4.12 -4.69
N GLU A 74 12.50 -3.81 -5.14
CA GLU A 74 13.51 -3.07 -4.38
C GLU A 74 12.98 -1.77 -3.73
N ARG A 75 12.11 -1.04 -4.43
CA ARG A 75 11.53 0.20 -3.93
C ARG A 75 10.52 0.02 -2.79
N TYR A 76 9.94 -1.16 -2.70
CA TYR A 76 8.90 -1.49 -1.74
C TYR A 76 9.41 -2.38 -0.62
N ALA A 77 10.60 -2.92 -0.79
CA ALA A 77 11.29 -3.70 0.23
C ALA A 77 12.30 -2.85 0.97
N SER A 78 12.50 -3.11 2.23
CA SER A 78 13.56 -2.49 3.01
C SER A 78 14.95 -2.95 2.57
N SER A 79 15.02 -4.06 1.84
CA SER A 79 16.24 -4.59 1.28
C SER A 79 15.96 -5.51 0.09
N ARG A 80 16.96 -5.65 -0.79
CA ARG A 80 16.98 -6.65 -1.86
C ARG A 80 17.11 -8.09 -1.35
N ALA A 81 17.34 -8.24 -0.04
CA ALA A 81 17.55 -9.55 0.55
C ALA A 81 16.21 -10.29 0.62
N GLY A 82 16.03 -11.24 -0.27
CA GLY A 82 14.95 -12.19 -0.19
C GLY A 82 15.01 -13.05 1.07
N ASN A 83 13.98 -13.82 1.35
CA ASN A 83 13.89 -14.72 2.51
C ASN A 83 15.10 -15.63 2.71
N ARG A 84 15.68 -16.14 1.61
CA ARG A 84 16.88 -17.00 1.66
C ARG A 84 18.09 -16.26 2.28
N GLN A 85 18.28 -14.99 1.95
CA GLN A 85 19.41 -14.21 2.48
C GLN A 85 19.22 -13.90 3.95
N ARG A 86 18.00 -13.54 4.38
CA ARG A 86 17.67 -13.32 5.80
C ARG A 86 17.76 -14.60 6.63
N SER A 87 17.22 -15.72 6.12
CA SER A 87 17.36 -17.03 6.79
C SER A 87 18.82 -17.42 6.97
N GLY A 88 19.63 -17.31 5.93
CA GLY A 88 21.08 -17.57 6.03
C GLY A 88 21.82 -16.57 6.93
N ALA A 89 21.35 -15.35 7.04
CA ALA A 89 21.90 -14.38 8.00
C ALA A 89 21.52 -14.74 9.44
N ILE A 90 20.28 -15.15 9.70
CA ILE A 90 19.83 -15.60 11.02
C ILE A 90 20.67 -16.80 11.50
N GLU A 91 20.88 -17.82 10.65
CA GLU A 91 21.68 -18.99 10.97
C GLU A 91 23.13 -18.62 11.34
N LYS A 92 23.74 -17.70 10.61
CA LYS A 92 25.10 -17.25 10.89
C LYS A 92 25.21 -16.38 12.13
N LEU A 93 24.24 -15.51 12.37
CA LEU A 93 24.16 -14.67 13.57
C LEU A 93 23.91 -15.54 14.81
N GLU A 94 23.14 -16.61 14.68
CA GLU A 94 22.94 -17.59 15.76
C GLU A 94 24.22 -18.38 16.05
N ALA A 95 24.90 -18.86 15.00
CA ALA A 95 26.19 -19.57 15.13
C ALA A 95 27.27 -18.68 15.76
N ALA A 96 27.25 -17.37 15.51
CA ALA A 96 28.15 -16.40 16.12
C ALA A 96 27.72 -15.98 17.54
N GLY A 97 26.60 -16.48 18.06
CA GLY A 97 26.14 -16.20 19.42
C GLY A 97 25.33 -14.91 19.57
N PHE A 98 25.08 -14.16 18.51
CA PHE A 98 24.34 -12.87 18.57
C PHE A 98 22.84 -13.06 18.63
N LEU A 99 22.31 -14.15 18.10
CA LEU A 99 20.88 -14.48 18.14
C LEU A 99 20.66 -15.85 18.80
N LYS A 100 19.47 -16.03 19.32
CA LYS A 100 18.92 -17.34 19.70
C LYS A 100 17.62 -17.58 18.93
N CYS A 101 17.58 -18.66 18.14
CA CYS A 101 16.42 -19.03 17.36
C CYS A 101 15.58 -20.09 18.04
N THR A 102 14.28 -20.04 17.82
CA THR A 102 13.34 -21.11 18.17
C THR A 102 12.66 -21.53 16.88
N THR A 103 12.91 -22.78 16.48
CA THR A 103 12.29 -23.33 15.26
C THR A 103 10.80 -23.55 15.51
N GLY A 104 9.98 -23.03 14.59
CA GLY A 104 8.55 -23.31 14.60
C GLY A 104 8.26 -24.76 14.18
N SER A 105 7.14 -25.26 14.62
CA SER A 105 6.61 -26.57 14.23
C SER A 105 5.24 -26.43 13.58
N MET A 106 4.90 -27.35 12.70
CA MET A 106 3.56 -27.45 12.13
C MET A 106 2.96 -28.79 12.55
N ASP A 107 1.80 -28.74 13.14
CA ASP A 107 0.97 -29.93 13.34
C ASP A 107 0.31 -30.30 12.02
N LEU A 108 0.72 -31.41 11.44
CA LEU A 108 0.21 -31.88 10.16
C LEU A 108 -1.23 -32.38 10.24
N GLY A 109 -1.74 -32.66 11.44
CA GLY A 109 -3.12 -33.14 11.67
C GLY A 109 -4.14 -32.00 11.72
N THR A 110 -3.78 -30.88 12.37
CA THR A 110 -4.68 -29.72 12.55
C THR A 110 -4.40 -28.60 11.52
N GLY A 111 -3.24 -28.63 10.88
CA GLY A 111 -2.77 -27.53 10.03
C GLY A 111 -2.33 -26.29 10.81
N GLU A 112 -2.36 -26.33 12.14
CA GLU A 112 -1.87 -25.27 12.99
C GLU A 112 -0.36 -25.32 13.13
N GLY A 113 0.28 -24.16 13.13
CA GLY A 113 1.74 -24.07 13.20
C GLY A 113 2.24 -22.93 14.06
N LEU A 114 3.27 -23.20 14.83
CA LEU A 114 4.08 -22.18 15.47
C LEU A 114 5.12 -21.66 14.49
N GLN A 115 5.16 -20.36 14.31
CA GLN A 115 6.20 -19.73 13.47
C GLN A 115 7.53 -19.70 14.19
N SER A 116 8.62 -19.87 13.42
CA SER A 116 9.97 -19.65 13.94
C SER A 116 10.13 -18.22 14.46
N THR A 117 10.88 -18.07 15.52
CA THR A 117 11.20 -16.78 16.11
C THR A 117 12.70 -16.66 16.35
N PHE A 118 13.20 -15.46 16.46
CA PHE A 118 14.55 -15.19 16.93
C PHE A 118 14.55 -14.05 17.96
N ARG A 119 15.55 -14.05 18.81
CA ARG A 119 15.76 -13.00 19.82
C ARG A 119 17.23 -12.62 19.89
N ALA A 120 17.49 -11.37 20.27
CA ALA A 120 18.84 -10.92 20.63
C ALA A 120 19.34 -11.70 21.85
N THR A 121 20.60 -12.08 21.84
CA THR A 121 21.29 -12.63 23.02
C THR A 121 21.82 -11.50 23.90
N GLN A 122 22.23 -11.84 25.12
CA GLN A 122 22.90 -10.87 25.99
C GLN A 122 24.23 -10.41 25.35
N GLN A 123 24.96 -11.30 24.69
CA GLN A 123 26.17 -10.96 23.96
C GLN A 123 25.95 -9.83 22.94
N LEU A 124 24.88 -9.92 22.11
CA LEU A 124 24.56 -8.83 21.16
C LEU A 124 24.26 -7.51 21.87
N LEU A 125 23.62 -7.57 23.03
CA LEU A 125 23.22 -6.38 23.78
C LEU A 125 24.38 -5.76 24.58
N ASP A 126 25.34 -6.58 25.02
CA ASP A 126 26.51 -6.14 25.77
C ASP A 126 27.57 -5.51 24.83
N ASP A 127 27.66 -6.01 23.59
CA ASP A 127 28.60 -5.50 22.58
C ASP A 127 28.14 -4.18 21.94
N VAL A 128 26.96 -3.69 22.31
CA VAL A 128 26.33 -2.53 21.67
C VAL A 128 25.90 -1.51 22.72
N ASP A 129 26.39 -0.28 22.61
CA ASP A 129 25.83 0.83 23.40
C ASP A 129 24.45 1.20 22.88
N LEU A 130 23.41 0.66 23.52
CA LEU A 130 22.02 0.86 23.14
C LEU A 130 21.58 2.32 23.18
N ALA A 131 22.26 3.17 23.97
CA ALA A 131 21.95 4.59 24.04
C ALA A 131 22.34 5.34 22.76
N LEU A 132 23.32 4.82 22.02
CA LEU A 132 23.79 5.39 20.77
C LEU A 132 23.08 4.79 19.54
N ILE A 133 22.29 3.73 19.70
CA ILE A 133 21.56 3.10 18.60
C ILE A 133 20.39 3.98 18.17
N VAL A 134 20.42 4.43 16.95
CA VAL A 134 19.30 5.14 16.32
C VAL A 134 18.78 4.30 15.16
N ILE A 135 17.58 3.78 15.33
CA ILE A 135 16.86 3.04 14.28
C ILE A 135 15.75 3.94 13.76
N ALA A 136 15.76 4.18 12.46
CA ALA A 136 14.76 4.98 11.78
C ALA A 136 13.94 4.09 10.84
N GLU A 137 12.74 4.50 10.54
CA GLU A 137 12.00 3.88 9.44
C GLU A 137 12.46 4.44 8.10
N LYS A 138 12.52 3.57 7.10
CA LYS A 138 12.73 4.01 5.72
C LYS A 138 11.51 4.79 5.30
N GLN A 139 11.73 5.90 4.67
CA GLN A 139 10.63 6.64 4.03
C GLN A 139 9.94 5.70 3.03
N PRO A 140 8.64 5.47 3.16
CA PRO A 140 7.91 4.63 2.21
C PRO A 140 8.00 5.24 0.80
N GLU A 141 8.03 4.38 -0.22
CA GLU A 141 7.99 4.87 -1.60
C GLU A 141 6.66 5.59 -1.86
N LEU A 142 6.77 6.84 -2.28
CA LEU A 142 5.63 7.73 -2.48
C LEU A 142 5.02 7.61 -3.89
N ILE A 143 5.82 7.15 -4.87
CA ILE A 143 5.37 6.91 -6.24
C ILE A 143 5.50 5.43 -6.52
N ARG A 144 4.37 4.71 -6.50
CA ARG A 144 4.32 3.25 -6.61
C ARG A 144 3.81 2.84 -7.98
N LEU A 145 4.43 1.80 -8.55
CA LEU A 145 3.96 1.15 -9.75
C LEU A 145 3.38 -0.22 -9.40
N SER A 146 2.24 -0.57 -9.96
CA SER A 146 1.60 -1.87 -9.76
C SER A 146 1.16 -2.51 -11.06
N ARG A 147 1.16 -3.85 -11.10
CA ARG A 147 0.65 -4.66 -12.22
C ARG A 147 -0.35 -5.67 -11.69
N LYS A 148 -1.38 -5.94 -12.50
CA LYS A 148 -2.27 -7.07 -12.21
C LYS A 148 -1.60 -8.37 -12.65
N VAL A 149 -1.47 -9.29 -11.70
CA VAL A 149 -0.99 -10.66 -11.93
C VAL A 149 -2.08 -11.57 -11.35
N ASP A 150 -2.66 -12.43 -12.16
CA ASP A 150 -3.74 -13.36 -11.78
C ASP A 150 -4.91 -12.68 -11.05
N GLY A 151 -5.25 -11.47 -11.47
CA GLY A 151 -6.34 -10.67 -10.89
C GLY A 151 -5.98 -9.90 -9.63
N ALA A 152 -4.84 -10.17 -8.99
CA ALA A 152 -4.31 -9.42 -7.85
C ALA A 152 -3.37 -8.30 -8.30
N SER A 153 -3.32 -7.20 -7.54
CA SER A 153 -2.37 -6.12 -7.78
C SER A 153 -1.05 -6.43 -7.08
N ALA A 154 0.03 -6.48 -7.84
CA ALA A 154 1.37 -6.69 -7.34
C ALA A 154 2.26 -5.45 -7.61
N PRO A 155 3.12 -5.04 -6.68
CA PRO A 155 4.06 -3.96 -6.90
C PRO A 155 5.10 -4.36 -7.95
N VAL A 156 5.52 -3.37 -8.76
CA VAL A 156 6.53 -3.54 -9.81
C VAL A 156 7.61 -2.48 -9.62
N ASP A 157 8.85 -2.89 -9.76
CA ASP A 157 9.96 -1.94 -9.73
C ASP A 157 10.05 -1.14 -11.04
N TYR A 158 10.65 0.04 -10.97
CA TYR A 158 10.83 0.93 -12.12
C TYR A 158 12.07 1.80 -11.94
N LYS A 159 12.58 2.32 -13.04
CA LYS A 159 13.67 3.31 -13.03
C LYS A 159 13.10 4.70 -12.86
N ASP A 160 13.75 5.52 -12.04
CA ASP A 160 13.39 6.93 -11.92
C ASP A 160 13.65 7.69 -13.21
N ASN A 161 12.76 8.62 -13.50
CA ASN A 161 12.91 9.65 -14.50
C ASN A 161 12.60 11.03 -13.88
N GLN A 162 12.73 12.08 -14.64
CA GLN A 162 12.46 13.44 -14.16
C GLN A 162 11.05 13.54 -13.59
N GLN A 163 10.05 13.03 -14.29
CA GLN A 163 8.64 13.11 -13.89
C GLN A 163 8.37 12.39 -12.56
N THR A 164 8.91 11.17 -12.37
CA THR A 164 8.72 10.43 -11.09
C THR A 164 9.41 11.14 -9.94
N THR A 165 10.55 11.80 -10.20
CA THR A 165 11.27 12.60 -9.21
C THR A 165 10.47 13.83 -8.82
N GLU A 166 9.93 14.58 -9.78
CA GLU A 166 9.08 15.76 -9.54
C GLU A 166 7.80 15.40 -8.78
N TRP A 167 7.16 14.30 -9.13
CA TRP A 167 5.98 13.81 -8.42
C TRP A 167 6.29 13.40 -6.98
N ARG A 168 7.46 12.79 -6.73
CA ARG A 168 7.90 12.41 -5.39
C ARG A 168 8.13 13.65 -4.53
N GLU A 169 8.78 14.68 -5.06
CA GLU A 169 8.98 15.95 -4.35
C GLU A 169 7.65 16.67 -4.10
N THR A 170 6.73 16.64 -5.05
CA THR A 170 5.38 17.18 -4.85
C THR A 170 4.64 16.41 -3.75
N GLN A 171 4.74 15.07 -3.74
CA GLN A 171 4.11 14.25 -2.70
C GLN A 171 4.70 14.50 -1.31
N LYS A 172 6.01 14.72 -1.21
CA LYS A 172 6.66 15.12 0.05
C LYS A 172 6.11 16.44 0.58
N ARG A 173 5.93 17.44 -0.31
CA ARG A 173 5.35 18.74 0.08
C ARG A 173 3.90 18.61 0.56
N ILE A 174 3.09 17.76 -0.12
CA ILE A 174 1.72 17.48 0.30
C ILE A 174 1.73 16.81 1.69
N ASN A 175 2.55 15.81 1.92
CA ASN A 175 2.62 15.12 3.20
C ASN A 175 3.13 16.04 4.32
N ALA A 176 4.13 16.87 4.04
CA ALA A 176 4.63 17.87 4.98
C ALA A 176 3.53 18.91 5.34
N HIS A 177 2.72 19.33 4.38
CA HIS A 177 1.56 20.19 4.65
C HIS A 177 0.53 19.46 5.52
N ASN A 178 0.13 18.25 5.13
CA ASN A 178 -0.87 17.47 5.85
C ASN A 178 -0.46 17.16 7.30
N SER A 179 0.83 16.94 7.54
CA SER A 179 1.36 16.66 8.90
C SER A 179 1.22 17.85 9.87
N GLY A 180 0.93 19.04 9.35
CA GLY A 180 0.60 20.20 10.16
C GLY A 180 -0.81 20.18 10.76
N PHE A 181 -1.65 19.21 10.42
CA PHE A 181 -3.03 19.10 10.87
C PHE A 181 -3.26 17.77 11.58
N ALA A 182 -4.07 17.77 12.63
CA ALA A 182 -4.50 16.57 13.34
C ALA A 182 -5.76 16.00 12.70
N PHE A 183 -5.62 14.90 11.97
CA PHE A 183 -6.76 14.14 11.43
C PHE A 183 -7.18 13.07 12.43
N THR A 184 -8.43 13.09 12.86
CA THR A 184 -8.96 12.12 13.81
C THR A 184 -10.24 11.47 13.32
N LEU A 185 -10.43 10.22 13.67
CA LEU A 185 -11.68 9.48 13.48
C LEU A 185 -12.04 8.85 14.81
N GLN A 186 -13.13 9.28 15.42
CA GLN A 186 -13.45 8.96 16.80
C GLN A 186 -12.29 9.41 17.73
N GLU A 187 -11.70 8.53 18.51
CA GLU A 187 -10.56 8.82 19.41
C GLU A 187 -9.19 8.50 18.77
N SER A 188 -9.18 8.00 17.53
CA SER A 188 -7.96 7.56 16.85
C SER A 188 -7.39 8.66 15.96
N VAL A 189 -6.09 8.91 16.06
CA VAL A 189 -5.36 9.78 15.13
C VAL A 189 -5.10 8.99 13.85
N LEU A 190 -5.42 9.59 12.71
CA LEU A 190 -5.16 9.02 11.39
C LEU A 190 -3.82 9.52 10.86
N GLU A 191 -3.02 8.61 10.32
CA GLU A 191 -1.82 8.98 9.56
C GLU A 191 -2.22 9.75 8.30
N THR A 192 -1.54 10.86 8.03
CA THR A 192 -1.83 11.79 6.93
C THR A 192 -0.99 11.55 5.69
N ASP A 193 -0.02 10.65 5.77
CA ASP A 193 0.90 10.36 4.67
C ASP A 193 0.17 9.73 3.49
N LEU A 194 0.32 10.36 2.35
CA LEU A 194 -0.24 9.93 1.08
C LEU A 194 0.85 9.43 0.14
N TYR A 195 0.50 8.47 -0.69
CA TYR A 195 1.31 8.00 -1.80
C TYR A 195 0.45 7.82 -3.05
N ARG A 196 1.08 7.82 -4.23
CA ARG A 196 0.38 7.61 -5.52
C ARG A 196 0.68 6.24 -6.07
N VAL A 197 -0.34 5.59 -6.63
CA VAL A 197 -0.20 4.29 -7.30
C VAL A 197 -0.53 4.42 -8.77
N PHE A 198 0.42 4.05 -9.60
CA PHE A 198 0.28 3.99 -11.05
C PHE A 198 0.14 2.53 -11.51
N ASN A 199 -0.47 2.33 -12.66
CA ASN A 199 -0.62 1.01 -13.25
C ASN A 199 0.50 0.74 -14.26
N SER A 200 0.93 -0.51 -14.36
CA SER A 200 1.74 -1.03 -15.44
C SER A 200 0.87 -2.00 -16.24
N SER A 201 0.43 -1.57 -17.40
CA SER A 201 -0.34 -2.41 -18.34
C SER A 201 0.60 -3.03 -19.39
N ALA A 202 0.32 -4.25 -19.81
CA ALA A 202 1.09 -4.86 -20.89
C ALA A 202 0.96 -4.01 -22.17
N GLY A 203 2.08 -3.59 -22.72
CA GLY A 203 2.17 -2.80 -23.95
C GLY A 203 2.00 -1.29 -23.79
N ALA A 204 1.83 -0.77 -22.56
CA ALA A 204 1.85 0.67 -22.30
C ALA A 204 3.09 1.05 -21.47
N GLU A 205 3.71 2.17 -21.83
CA GLU A 205 4.79 2.74 -21.02
C GLU A 205 4.26 3.13 -19.64
N PRO A 206 4.95 2.74 -18.55
CA PRO A 206 4.59 3.14 -17.21
C PRO A 206 4.51 4.68 -17.06
N PHE A 207 3.62 5.14 -16.20
CA PHE A 207 3.43 6.57 -15.88
C PHE A 207 2.84 7.43 -17.02
N THR A 208 2.34 6.82 -18.07
CA THR A 208 1.60 7.50 -19.14
C THR A 208 0.09 7.45 -18.89
N CYS A 209 -0.67 8.28 -19.59
CA CYS A 209 -2.14 8.24 -19.55
C CYS A 209 -2.69 6.88 -20.00
N ASP A 210 -2.05 6.20 -20.93
CA ASP A 210 -2.47 4.89 -21.45
C ASP A 210 -2.33 3.78 -20.42
N ALA A 211 -1.31 3.86 -19.55
CA ALA A 211 -1.14 2.93 -18.44
C ALA A 211 -2.13 3.21 -17.30
N GLY A 212 -2.53 4.46 -17.12
CA GLY A 212 -3.46 4.92 -16.11
C GLY A 212 -2.91 4.88 -14.68
N GLY A 213 -3.75 5.24 -13.72
CA GLY A 213 -3.40 5.26 -12.30
C GLY A 213 -3.09 6.66 -11.78
N GLY A 214 -2.18 6.75 -10.81
CA GLY A 214 -1.77 8.01 -10.18
C GLY A 214 -2.71 8.52 -9.10
N ARG A 215 -3.66 7.70 -8.63
CA ARG A 215 -4.52 8.04 -7.48
C ARG A 215 -3.71 8.12 -6.20
N HIS A 216 -4.13 9.01 -5.32
CA HIS A 216 -3.62 9.05 -3.96
C HIS A 216 -4.25 7.95 -3.11
N TYR A 217 -3.43 7.39 -2.24
CA TYR A 217 -3.80 6.41 -1.23
C TYR A 217 -3.15 6.82 0.09
N GLY A 218 -3.72 6.40 1.19
CA GLY A 218 -3.25 6.65 2.54
C GLY A 218 -4.38 6.45 3.52
N PRO A 219 -4.13 6.38 4.83
CA PRO A 219 -5.16 6.09 5.83
C PRO A 219 -6.38 7.00 5.74
N VAL A 220 -6.18 8.30 5.64
CA VAL A 220 -7.29 9.28 5.52
C VAL A 220 -8.11 9.06 4.24
N VAL A 221 -7.45 8.89 3.08
CA VAL A 221 -8.13 8.71 1.78
C VAL A 221 -8.85 7.37 1.72
N ASN A 222 -8.30 6.34 2.37
CA ASN A 222 -8.86 4.99 2.40
C ASN A 222 -9.97 4.81 3.44
N THR A 223 -10.30 5.85 4.23
CA THR A 223 -11.39 5.81 5.19
C THR A 223 -12.69 5.35 4.51
N PRO A 224 -13.41 4.36 5.05
CA PRO A 224 -14.66 3.87 4.50
C PRO A 224 -15.67 5.02 4.28
N ARG A 225 -16.48 4.93 3.23
CA ARG A 225 -17.42 5.99 2.87
C ARG A 225 -18.35 6.40 4.01
N ALA A 226 -18.79 5.42 4.81
CA ALA A 226 -19.69 5.67 5.94
C ALA A 226 -19.02 6.48 7.06
N ASP A 227 -17.70 6.33 7.22
CA ASP A 227 -16.93 6.96 8.30
C ASP A 227 -16.36 8.32 7.93
N ARG A 228 -16.26 8.65 6.62
CA ARG A 228 -15.69 9.92 6.15
C ARG A 228 -16.33 11.17 6.75
N PRO A 229 -17.67 11.26 6.91
CA PRO A 229 -18.29 12.42 7.54
C PRO A 229 -17.90 12.61 9.00
N ASN A 230 -17.36 11.58 9.66
CA ASN A 230 -16.95 11.60 11.06
C ASN A 230 -15.46 11.92 11.24
N VAL A 231 -14.72 12.13 10.14
CA VAL A 231 -13.33 12.57 10.21
C VAL A 231 -13.31 14.04 10.65
N LEU A 232 -12.50 14.34 11.66
CA LEU A 232 -12.25 15.71 12.09
C LEU A 232 -10.86 16.16 11.65
N ILE A 233 -10.69 17.42 11.33
CA ILE A 233 -9.41 18.09 11.11
C ILE A 233 -9.24 19.15 12.18
N ASP A 234 -8.23 19.02 13.04
CA ASP A 234 -7.98 19.89 14.20
C ASP A 234 -9.21 20.02 15.12
N GLY A 235 -10.02 18.95 15.22
CA GLY A 235 -11.25 18.90 16.00
C GLY A 235 -12.48 19.49 15.28
N GLU A 236 -12.33 20.03 14.09
CA GLU A 236 -13.43 20.57 13.29
C GLU A 236 -14.03 19.52 12.35
N GLN A 237 -15.35 19.58 12.17
CA GLN A 237 -16.06 18.65 11.29
C GLN A 237 -15.74 18.92 9.82
N THR A 238 -15.45 17.85 9.08
CA THR A 238 -15.16 17.93 7.65
C THR A 238 -16.42 17.88 6.79
N ALA A 239 -16.36 18.53 5.63
CA ALA A 239 -17.34 18.38 4.58
C ALA A 239 -16.79 17.47 3.46
N VAL A 240 -17.61 16.54 2.98
CA VAL A 240 -17.24 15.70 1.83
C VAL A 240 -17.81 16.32 0.56
N ALA A 241 -16.94 16.86 -0.28
CA ALA A 241 -17.31 17.34 -1.61
C ALA A 241 -17.04 16.25 -2.65
N ASP A 242 -17.99 16.06 -3.57
CA ASP A 242 -17.83 15.16 -4.71
C ASP A 242 -18.30 15.85 -5.99
N TYR A 243 -17.64 15.57 -7.10
CA TYR A 243 -18.02 16.07 -8.41
C TYR A 243 -19.15 15.24 -8.99
N LYS A 244 -20.32 15.86 -9.21
CA LYS A 244 -21.38 15.22 -9.97
C LYS A 244 -20.93 15.06 -11.43
N CYS A 245 -21.07 13.87 -11.98
CA CYS A 245 -20.86 13.60 -13.40
C CYS A 245 -19.50 14.06 -13.94
N LEU A 246 -18.42 13.89 -13.16
CA LEU A 246 -17.08 14.37 -13.52
C LEU A 246 -16.68 14.06 -14.97
N HIS A 247 -16.85 12.81 -15.43
CA HIS A 247 -16.46 12.42 -16.79
C HIS A 247 -17.26 13.13 -17.86
N PRO A 248 -18.61 13.13 -17.84
CA PRO A 248 -19.38 13.95 -18.77
C PRO A 248 -19.00 15.44 -18.71
N SER A 249 -18.87 16.01 -17.52
CA SER A 249 -18.50 17.42 -17.37
C SER A 249 -17.16 17.76 -18.02
N ILE A 250 -16.14 16.92 -17.85
CA ILE A 250 -14.85 17.09 -18.51
C ILE A 250 -15.01 16.98 -20.03
N MET A 251 -15.76 16.01 -20.56
CA MET A 251 -15.95 15.84 -21.99
C MET A 251 -16.62 17.06 -22.65
N TYR A 252 -17.64 17.63 -21.99
CA TYR A 252 -18.29 18.85 -22.47
C TYR A 252 -17.35 20.05 -22.37
N SER A 253 -16.65 20.23 -21.26
CA SER A 253 -15.69 21.33 -21.07
C SER A 253 -14.54 21.30 -22.08
N LEU A 254 -14.04 20.12 -22.47
CA LEU A 254 -13.01 19.99 -23.52
C LEU A 254 -13.50 20.44 -24.89
N ASN A 255 -14.81 20.49 -25.13
CA ASN A 255 -15.44 21.03 -26.32
C ASN A 255 -15.95 22.46 -26.14
N GLY A 256 -15.58 23.14 -25.04
CA GLY A 256 -16.03 24.51 -24.76
C GLY A 256 -17.50 24.62 -24.35
N LEU A 257 -18.12 23.49 -23.97
CA LEU A 257 -19.54 23.41 -23.61
C LEU A 257 -19.73 23.28 -22.10
N CYS A 258 -20.85 23.73 -21.57
CA CYS A 258 -21.26 23.52 -20.18
C CYS A 258 -22.32 22.40 -20.16
N LEU A 259 -22.04 21.32 -19.41
CA LEU A 259 -22.92 20.16 -19.35
C LEU A 259 -24.35 20.51 -18.90
N SER A 260 -24.50 21.35 -17.88
CA SER A 260 -25.79 21.76 -17.37
C SER A 260 -26.62 22.55 -18.36
N ASP A 261 -25.97 23.39 -19.16
CA ASP A 261 -26.63 24.26 -20.13
C ASP A 261 -27.14 23.45 -21.32
N GLU A 262 -26.30 22.49 -21.79
CA GLU A 262 -26.65 21.62 -22.92
C GLU A 262 -27.74 20.60 -22.58
N LEU A 263 -27.75 20.08 -21.37
CA LEU A 263 -28.73 19.07 -20.94
C LEU A 263 -29.95 19.66 -20.23
N GLY A 264 -29.92 20.98 -19.90
CA GLY A 264 -30.94 21.60 -19.06
C GLY A 264 -30.99 21.06 -17.62
N GLN A 265 -29.97 20.27 -17.22
CA GLN A 265 -29.87 19.68 -15.89
C GLN A 265 -28.42 19.30 -15.54
N PRO A 266 -28.08 19.27 -14.24
CA PRO A 266 -26.68 19.10 -13.80
C PRO A 266 -26.19 17.64 -13.77
N ASP A 267 -27.03 16.65 -14.10
CA ASP A 267 -26.68 15.22 -14.02
C ASP A 267 -26.57 14.57 -15.40
N GLY A 268 -25.39 14.51 -15.96
CA GLY A 268 -25.12 13.92 -17.26
C GLY A 268 -25.36 12.42 -17.38
N TYR A 269 -25.69 11.74 -16.28
CA TYR A 269 -26.14 10.33 -16.30
C TYR A 269 -27.67 10.21 -16.32
N SER A 270 -28.36 11.31 -16.16
CA SER A 270 -29.81 11.44 -16.23
C SER A 270 -30.20 12.39 -17.34
N PRO A 271 -30.05 12.02 -18.63
CA PRO A 271 -30.22 12.97 -19.76
C PRO A 271 -31.65 13.49 -19.90
N THR A 272 -32.60 12.92 -19.18
CA THR A 272 -34.01 13.35 -19.14
C THR A 272 -34.53 13.40 -17.70
N SER A 273 -35.55 14.24 -17.46
CA SER A 273 -36.19 14.34 -16.15
C SER A 273 -36.87 13.02 -15.69
N ASN A 274 -37.20 12.15 -16.64
CA ASN A 274 -37.82 10.86 -16.37
C ASN A 274 -36.82 9.69 -16.21
N THR A 275 -35.54 9.96 -16.13
CA THR A 275 -34.52 8.92 -15.94
C THR A 275 -34.69 8.26 -14.58
N SER A 276 -35.01 6.96 -14.55
CA SER A 276 -35.10 6.22 -13.30
C SER A 276 -33.73 6.06 -12.62
N PRO A 277 -33.66 5.81 -11.29
CA PRO A 277 -32.42 5.55 -10.58
C PRO A 277 -31.62 4.38 -11.21
N LEU A 278 -32.30 3.32 -11.64
CA LEU A 278 -31.66 2.18 -12.29
C LEU A 278 -31.07 2.58 -13.66
N GLN A 279 -31.84 3.32 -14.46
CA GLN A 279 -31.38 3.85 -15.75
C GLN A 279 -30.13 4.74 -15.57
N ARG A 280 -30.14 5.61 -14.57
CA ARG A 280 -29.00 6.46 -14.22
C ARG A 280 -27.75 5.63 -13.94
N GLU A 281 -27.87 4.58 -13.13
CA GLU A 281 -26.76 3.69 -12.79
C GLU A 281 -26.24 2.92 -14.01
N VAL A 282 -27.11 2.51 -14.91
CA VAL A 282 -26.74 1.90 -16.20
C VAL A 282 -26.05 2.90 -17.10
N ASN A 283 -26.59 4.11 -17.26
CA ASN A 283 -25.99 5.19 -18.06
C ASN A 283 -24.59 5.55 -17.58
N LYS A 284 -24.37 5.60 -16.26
CA LYS A 284 -23.04 5.82 -15.68
C LYS A 284 -22.01 4.76 -16.11
N ARG A 285 -22.43 3.49 -16.16
CA ARG A 285 -21.56 2.39 -16.59
C ARG A 285 -21.27 2.44 -18.08
N LEU A 286 -22.30 2.73 -18.88
CA LEU A 286 -22.17 2.91 -20.32
C LEU A 286 -21.20 4.05 -20.66
N MET A 287 -21.38 5.21 -20.04
CA MET A 287 -20.52 6.38 -20.24
C MET A 287 -19.06 6.10 -19.84
N LEU A 288 -18.83 5.46 -18.69
CA LEU A 288 -17.49 5.09 -18.26
C LEU A 288 -16.82 4.09 -19.22
N CYS A 289 -17.57 3.16 -19.79
CA CYS A 289 -17.05 2.25 -20.80
C CYS A 289 -16.79 2.95 -22.13
N ALA A 290 -17.68 3.84 -22.54
CA ALA A 290 -17.54 4.63 -23.77
C ALA A 290 -16.29 5.53 -23.73
N ALA A 291 -16.08 6.23 -22.61
CA ALA A 291 -14.93 7.11 -22.44
C ALA A 291 -13.57 6.39 -22.49
N ASN A 292 -13.54 5.08 -22.21
CA ASN A 292 -12.31 4.29 -22.16
C ASN A 292 -12.16 3.28 -23.32
N ALA A 293 -13.13 3.20 -24.23
CA ALA A 293 -13.11 2.22 -25.30
C ALA A 293 -12.58 2.80 -26.63
N LYS A 294 -11.84 1.99 -27.37
CA LYS A 294 -11.42 2.31 -28.74
C LYS A 294 -12.56 2.03 -29.74
N GLY A 295 -13.70 2.70 -29.59
CA GLY A 295 -14.86 2.62 -30.47
C GLY A 295 -16.11 2.05 -29.83
N ILE A 296 -17.26 2.37 -30.44
CA ILE A 296 -18.61 2.10 -29.91
C ILE A 296 -18.86 0.62 -29.64
N ARG A 297 -18.51 -0.27 -30.57
CA ARG A 297 -18.73 -1.71 -30.40
C ARG A 297 -18.04 -2.25 -29.14
N ARG A 298 -16.77 -1.90 -28.92
CA ARG A 298 -16.01 -2.29 -27.72
C ARG A 298 -16.57 -1.66 -26.45
N ALA A 299 -17.06 -0.43 -26.54
CA ALA A 299 -17.72 0.24 -25.42
C ALA A 299 -18.97 -0.52 -24.97
N VAL A 300 -19.83 -0.92 -25.92
CA VAL A 300 -21.05 -1.66 -25.63
C VAL A 300 -20.75 -3.05 -25.05
N GLU A 301 -19.79 -3.78 -25.62
CA GLU A 301 -19.36 -5.09 -25.13
C GLU A 301 -18.80 -5.00 -23.70
N ALA A 302 -17.93 -4.01 -23.46
CA ALA A 302 -17.35 -3.76 -22.13
C ALA A 302 -18.43 -3.38 -21.09
N ALA A 303 -19.38 -2.54 -21.48
CA ALA A 303 -20.49 -2.13 -20.63
C ALA A 303 -21.41 -3.30 -20.26
N ARG A 304 -21.79 -4.13 -21.23
CA ARG A 304 -22.56 -5.35 -20.98
C ARG A 304 -21.86 -6.28 -20.00
N GLY A 305 -20.58 -6.57 -20.25
CA GLY A 305 -19.78 -7.41 -19.34
C GLY A 305 -19.62 -6.81 -17.94
N LYS A 306 -19.56 -5.48 -17.82
CA LYS A 306 -19.52 -4.81 -16.52
C LYS A 306 -20.84 -4.89 -15.78
N ILE A 307 -21.95 -4.62 -16.45
CA ILE A 307 -23.31 -4.70 -15.89
C ILE A 307 -23.58 -6.13 -15.41
N GLN A 308 -23.26 -7.14 -16.22
CA GLN A 308 -23.44 -8.54 -15.84
C GLN A 308 -22.64 -8.93 -14.58
N ARG A 309 -21.38 -8.48 -14.49
CA ARG A 309 -20.55 -8.67 -13.29
C ARG A 309 -21.12 -7.94 -12.06
N ASP A 310 -21.68 -6.75 -12.25
CA ASP A 310 -22.26 -5.99 -11.14
C ASP A 310 -23.59 -6.62 -10.67
N ILE A 311 -24.36 -7.23 -11.57
CA ILE A 311 -25.53 -8.04 -11.22
C ILE A 311 -25.12 -9.30 -10.45
N SER A 312 -24.11 -10.04 -10.94
CA SER A 312 -23.64 -11.27 -10.25
C SER A 312 -23.09 -10.99 -8.85
N LYS A 313 -22.63 -9.77 -8.59
CA LYS A 313 -22.13 -9.30 -7.29
C LYS A 313 -23.19 -8.63 -6.42
N GLY A 314 -24.45 -8.63 -6.85
CA GLY A 314 -25.56 -7.99 -6.13
C GLY A 314 -25.49 -6.46 -6.07
N LYS A 315 -24.66 -5.83 -6.92
CA LYS A 315 -24.53 -4.36 -7.00
C LYS A 315 -25.57 -3.68 -7.87
N LEU A 316 -26.21 -4.45 -8.74
CA LEU A 316 -27.32 -4.05 -9.61
C LEU A 316 -28.41 -5.12 -9.56
N SER A 317 -29.68 -4.71 -9.76
CA SER A 317 -30.77 -5.65 -9.97
C SER A 317 -30.68 -6.36 -11.33
N ARG A 318 -31.34 -7.47 -11.49
CA ARG A 318 -31.40 -8.19 -12.77
C ARG A 318 -32.03 -7.36 -13.90
N ASP A 319 -32.98 -6.50 -13.57
CA ASP A 319 -33.65 -5.61 -14.53
C ASP A 319 -32.67 -4.60 -15.18
N ALA A 320 -31.47 -4.41 -14.60
CA ALA A 320 -30.42 -3.59 -15.18
C ALA A 320 -29.92 -4.12 -16.54
N ALA A 321 -30.01 -5.42 -16.79
CA ALA A 321 -29.65 -6.01 -18.06
C ALA A 321 -30.63 -5.58 -19.18
N ASP A 322 -31.92 -5.58 -18.88
CA ASP A 322 -32.98 -5.19 -19.83
C ASP A 322 -32.90 -3.68 -20.13
N VAL A 323 -32.70 -2.86 -19.10
CA VAL A 323 -32.49 -1.42 -19.24
C VAL A 323 -31.27 -1.13 -20.11
N ALA A 324 -30.16 -1.87 -19.96
CA ALA A 324 -28.95 -1.71 -20.76
C ALA A 324 -29.16 -2.09 -22.23
N LEU A 325 -29.96 -3.11 -22.52
CA LEU A 325 -30.32 -3.51 -23.88
C LEU A 325 -31.11 -2.41 -24.59
N TYR A 326 -32.12 -1.84 -23.96
CA TYR A 326 -32.90 -0.75 -24.52
C TYR A 326 -32.12 0.53 -24.76
N SER A 327 -31.15 0.86 -23.88
CA SER A 327 -30.30 2.06 -24.00
C SER A 327 -29.25 1.96 -25.10
N SER A 328 -28.93 0.76 -25.59
CA SER A 328 -27.92 0.57 -26.66
C SER A 328 -28.51 0.61 -28.07
N TYR A 329 -29.84 0.71 -28.24
CA TYR A 329 -30.54 0.77 -29.51
C TYR A 329 -31.10 2.16 -29.84
N ARG A 330 -30.99 3.13 -28.98
CA ARG A 330 -31.31 4.54 -29.21
C ARG A 330 -30.02 5.37 -29.25
#